data_ad59763e6863b8642a4c3411e72402b6
#
_entry.id   ad59763e6863b8642a4c3411e72402b6
#
_cell.length_a   1.000
_cell.length_b   1.000
_cell.length_c   1.000
_cell.angle_alpha   90.00
_cell.angle_beta   90.00
_cell.angle_gamma   90.00
#
_symmetry.space_group_name_H-M   'P 1'
#
loop_
_entity.id
_entity.type
_entity.pdbx_description
1 polymer ?
#
loop_
_entity_poly.entity_id
_entity_poly.type
_entity_poly.pdbx_seq_one_letter_code
_entity_poly.pdbx_strand_id
1 'polypeptide(L)'
;ITGIMVLMPLPSHLNQALVYEHLSPLKDVDGITPVNAGRMHMGLPSLRPSTPQGGIELLDHYGIEIEGRNVTVVGRSNVVGRPLASLMSQRNATVTICHRRTVDLPSKTRTADILCVAAGHAHLIARDMVKTGAVVLDFGVNAVEGGITGDVAFDEVSEVAGAVTPVPGGTGPVTALVLARNTIAAGFASLAGSLDAVSELGRIVAHLMPRTLHD
;
A
#
# COMPACT_ATOMS: atom_id res chain seq x y z
N ILE A 1 25.85 -4.80 1.63
CA ILE A 1 24.58 -4.20 1.17
C ILE A 1 23.52 -4.50 2.22
N THR A 2 22.87 -3.45 2.72
CA THR A 2 21.91 -3.52 3.83
C THR A 2 20.49 -3.79 3.34
N GLY A 3 20.11 -3.22 2.20
CA GLY A 3 18.79 -3.37 1.61
C GLY A 3 18.84 -3.49 0.10
N ILE A 4 17.88 -4.19 -0.46
CA ILE A 4 17.72 -4.40 -1.91
C ILE A 4 16.27 -4.10 -2.25
N MET A 5 16.06 -3.18 -3.19
CA MET A 5 14.77 -2.91 -3.81
C MET A 5 14.80 -3.41 -5.26
N VAL A 6 13.80 -4.16 -5.63
CA VAL A 6 13.64 -4.64 -7.01
C VAL A 6 12.45 -3.92 -7.63
N LEU A 7 12.73 -3.08 -8.63
CA LEU A 7 11.69 -2.33 -9.33
C LEU A 7 10.82 -3.25 -10.18
N MET A 8 9.52 -3.15 -10.03
CA MET A 8 8.53 -3.91 -10.78
C MET A 8 7.72 -3.00 -11.72
N PRO A 9 7.26 -3.49 -12.87
CA PRO A 9 7.45 -4.87 -13.38
C PRO A 9 8.85 -5.12 -13.95
N LEU A 10 9.30 -6.38 -13.86
CA LEU A 10 10.51 -6.79 -14.55
C LEU A 10 10.27 -6.92 -16.08
N PRO A 11 11.31 -6.75 -16.90
CA PRO A 11 11.25 -7.12 -18.33
C PRO A 11 10.76 -8.56 -18.51
N SER A 12 9.97 -8.81 -19.55
CA SER A 12 9.28 -10.10 -19.76
C SER A 12 10.19 -11.32 -19.91
N HIS A 13 11.46 -11.10 -20.25
CA HIS A 13 12.46 -12.17 -20.37
C HIS A 13 13.07 -12.59 -19.01
N LEU A 14 12.80 -11.85 -17.92
CA LEU A 14 13.28 -12.18 -16.59
C LEU A 14 12.20 -12.93 -15.80
N ASN A 15 12.62 -14.01 -15.13
CA ASN A 15 11.71 -14.77 -14.28
C ASN A 15 11.57 -14.13 -12.90
N GLN A 16 10.44 -13.49 -12.67
CA GLN A 16 10.13 -12.82 -11.41
C GLN A 16 10.13 -13.77 -10.20
N ALA A 17 9.74 -15.04 -10.37
CA ALA A 17 9.74 -16.02 -9.28
C ALA A 17 11.15 -16.28 -8.77
N LEU A 18 12.14 -16.38 -9.66
CA LEU A 18 13.54 -16.56 -9.26
C LEU A 18 14.06 -15.37 -8.44
N VAL A 19 13.65 -14.16 -8.77
CA VAL A 19 14.04 -12.99 -7.97
C VAL A 19 13.45 -13.08 -6.56
N TYR A 20 12.18 -13.46 -6.43
CA TYR A 20 11.53 -13.61 -5.14
C TYR A 20 12.15 -14.72 -4.27
N GLU A 21 12.60 -15.81 -4.89
CA GLU A 21 13.21 -16.94 -4.19
C GLU A 21 14.65 -16.67 -3.74
N HIS A 22 15.41 -15.86 -4.51
CA HIS A 22 16.83 -15.63 -4.23
C HIS A 22 17.10 -14.35 -3.44
N LEU A 23 16.13 -13.43 -3.37
CA LEU A 23 16.26 -12.23 -2.56
C LEU A 23 16.24 -12.59 -1.07
N SER A 24 17.27 -12.19 -0.33
CA SER A 24 17.29 -12.40 1.13
C SER A 24 16.13 -11.65 1.80
N PRO A 25 15.27 -12.33 2.57
CA PRO A 25 14.16 -11.66 3.28
C PRO A 25 14.62 -10.57 4.24
N LEU A 26 15.82 -10.65 4.80
CA LEU A 26 16.39 -9.65 5.69
C LEU A 26 16.82 -8.36 4.97
N LYS A 27 16.98 -8.42 3.65
CA LYS A 27 17.41 -7.30 2.79
C LYS A 27 16.33 -6.81 1.85
N ASP A 28 15.17 -7.43 1.86
CA ASP A 28 14.02 -7.17 1.01
C ASP A 28 13.23 -5.96 1.53
N VAL A 29 13.71 -4.76 1.21
CA VAL A 29 13.17 -3.51 1.77
C VAL A 29 11.75 -3.18 1.29
N ASP A 30 11.25 -3.87 0.27
CA ASP A 30 9.88 -3.70 -0.24
C ASP A 30 8.98 -4.92 0.06
N GLY A 31 9.45 -5.87 0.88
CA GLY A 31 8.65 -6.96 1.43
C GLY A 31 8.01 -7.89 0.39
N ILE A 32 8.67 -8.06 -0.76
CA ILE A 32 8.13 -8.82 -1.90
C ILE A 32 8.45 -10.32 -1.87
N THR A 33 9.35 -10.75 -0.98
CA THR A 33 9.71 -12.16 -0.84
C THR A 33 8.57 -12.97 -0.23
N PRO A 34 8.44 -14.26 -0.56
CA PRO A 34 7.42 -15.13 0.03
C PRO A 34 7.49 -15.19 1.56
N VAL A 35 8.69 -15.07 2.14
CA VAL A 35 8.89 -15.07 3.60
C VAL A 35 8.29 -13.81 4.21
N ASN A 36 8.62 -12.61 3.71
CA ASN A 36 8.06 -11.36 4.21
C ASN A 36 6.54 -11.30 3.98
N ALA A 37 6.07 -11.70 2.80
CA ALA A 37 4.64 -11.74 2.48
C ALA A 37 3.86 -12.68 3.40
N GLY A 38 4.38 -13.88 3.66
CA GLY A 38 3.77 -14.84 4.57
C GLY A 38 3.74 -14.35 6.02
N ARG A 39 4.87 -13.81 6.53
CA ARG A 39 4.95 -13.22 7.87
C ARG A 39 3.99 -12.03 8.02
N MET A 40 3.95 -11.14 7.04
CA MET A 40 3.00 -10.03 7.03
C MET A 40 1.55 -10.54 7.09
N HIS A 41 1.19 -11.52 6.26
CA HIS A 41 -0.16 -12.08 6.25
C HIS A 41 -0.56 -12.68 7.60
N MET A 42 0.39 -13.28 8.32
CA MET A 42 0.19 -13.86 9.66
C MET A 42 0.28 -12.83 10.79
N GLY A 43 0.49 -11.56 10.50
CA GLY A 43 0.67 -10.52 11.53
C GLY A 43 2.01 -10.58 12.26
N LEU A 44 2.98 -11.34 11.74
CA LEU A 44 4.32 -11.46 12.31
C LEU A 44 5.24 -10.30 11.86
N PRO A 45 6.28 -9.95 12.64
CA PRO A 45 7.28 -8.95 12.23
C PRO A 45 7.87 -9.27 10.87
N SER A 46 7.82 -8.30 9.95
CA SER A 46 8.30 -8.43 8.57
C SER A 46 8.61 -7.06 7.97
N LEU A 47 9.45 -7.03 6.97
CA LEU A 47 9.51 -5.89 6.06
C LEU A 47 8.23 -5.91 5.21
N ARG A 48 7.48 -4.80 5.18
CA ARG A 48 6.18 -4.72 4.51
C ARG A 48 6.31 -3.91 3.22
N PRO A 49 5.54 -4.23 2.16
CA PRO A 49 5.53 -3.44 0.95
C PRO A 49 5.26 -1.96 1.23
N SER A 50 6.14 -1.10 0.73
CA SER A 50 6.15 0.32 1.08
C SER A 50 4.89 1.06 0.65
N THR A 51 4.38 0.79 -0.55
CA THR A 51 3.18 1.44 -1.08
C THR A 51 1.91 1.09 -0.29
N PRO A 52 1.58 -0.18 -0.02
CA PRO A 52 0.44 -0.53 0.83
C PRO A 52 0.56 0.02 2.25
N GLN A 53 1.73 -0.10 2.85
CA GLN A 53 1.98 0.41 4.19
C GLN A 53 1.82 1.94 4.26
N GLY A 54 2.28 2.67 3.23
CA GLY A 54 2.08 4.12 3.11
C GLY A 54 0.60 4.51 3.06
N GLY A 55 -0.24 3.71 2.40
CA GLY A 55 -1.70 3.91 2.41
C GLY A 55 -2.31 3.77 3.80
N ILE A 56 -1.88 2.76 4.58
CA ILE A 56 -2.32 2.60 5.98
C ILE A 56 -1.89 3.81 6.82
N GLU A 57 -0.65 4.26 6.67
CA GLU A 57 -0.11 5.40 7.43
C GLU A 57 -0.79 6.73 7.08
N LEU A 58 -1.21 6.91 5.83
CA LEU A 58 -2.05 8.05 5.48
C LEU A 58 -3.39 8.03 6.20
N LEU A 59 -4.08 6.89 6.22
CA LEU A 59 -5.35 6.76 6.95
C LEU A 59 -5.17 7.04 8.45
N ASP A 60 -4.12 6.48 9.05
CA ASP A 60 -3.80 6.70 10.47
C ASP A 60 -3.48 8.18 10.75
N HIS A 61 -2.71 8.84 9.86
CA HIS A 61 -2.33 10.24 10.02
C HIS A 61 -3.53 11.18 10.00
N TYR A 62 -4.51 10.90 9.14
CA TYR A 62 -5.74 11.70 9.06
C TYR A 62 -6.85 11.23 10.02
N GLY A 63 -6.56 10.29 10.91
CA GLY A 63 -7.54 9.76 11.88
C GLY A 63 -8.70 9.03 11.23
N ILE A 64 -8.51 8.47 10.03
CA ILE A 64 -9.54 7.72 9.31
C ILE A 64 -9.61 6.31 9.87
N GLU A 65 -10.74 6.00 10.51
CA GLU A 65 -10.98 4.71 11.11
C GLU A 65 -11.12 3.62 10.04
N ILE A 66 -10.37 2.52 10.23
CA ILE A 66 -10.38 1.36 9.32
C ILE A 66 -11.26 0.25 9.87
N GLU A 67 -11.32 0.09 11.21
CA GLU A 67 -12.07 -0.95 11.87
C GLU A 67 -13.57 -0.87 11.53
N GLY A 68 -14.15 -2.01 11.18
CA GLY A 68 -15.56 -2.14 10.82
C GLY A 68 -15.94 -1.53 9.47
N ARG A 69 -15.01 -0.96 8.71
CA ARG A 69 -15.28 -0.34 7.40
C ARG A 69 -15.32 -1.36 6.28
N ASN A 70 -16.14 -1.08 5.27
CA ASN A 70 -16.11 -1.78 3.99
C ASN A 70 -15.00 -1.19 3.13
N VAL A 71 -13.96 -1.98 2.88
CA VAL A 71 -12.83 -1.58 2.05
C VAL A 71 -12.89 -2.32 0.72
N THR A 72 -12.87 -1.59 -0.39
CA THR A 72 -12.70 -2.19 -1.71
C THR A 72 -11.32 -1.88 -2.26
N VAL A 73 -10.55 -2.92 -2.60
CA VAL A 73 -9.24 -2.81 -3.24
C VAL A 73 -9.37 -3.18 -4.70
N VAL A 74 -9.19 -2.23 -5.60
CA VAL A 74 -9.21 -2.42 -7.05
C VAL A 74 -7.78 -2.64 -7.54
N GLY A 75 -7.43 -3.90 -7.72
CA GLY A 75 -6.09 -4.38 -8.06
C GLY A 75 -5.71 -5.58 -7.18
N ARG A 76 -4.91 -6.51 -7.73
CA ARG A 76 -4.49 -7.72 -7.01
C ARG A 76 -3.04 -8.10 -7.27
N SER A 77 -2.19 -7.10 -7.51
CA SER A 77 -0.76 -7.33 -7.65
C SER A 77 -0.16 -7.85 -6.34
N ASN A 78 0.95 -8.59 -6.44
CA ASN A 78 1.66 -9.09 -5.26
C ASN A 78 2.36 -7.97 -4.48
N VAL A 79 2.58 -6.80 -5.12
CA VAL A 79 3.32 -5.69 -4.51
C VAL A 79 2.42 -4.60 -3.92
N VAL A 80 1.14 -4.50 -4.35
CA VAL A 80 0.22 -3.49 -3.84
C VAL A 80 -1.11 -4.09 -3.38
N GLY A 81 -1.93 -4.62 -4.31
CA GLY A 81 -3.33 -4.94 -4.01
C GLY A 81 -3.51 -6.03 -2.96
N ARG A 82 -2.81 -7.16 -3.09
CA ARG A 82 -2.89 -8.26 -2.11
C ARG A 82 -2.32 -7.87 -0.75
N PRO A 83 -1.12 -7.26 -0.65
CA PRO A 83 -0.61 -6.77 0.62
C PRO A 83 -1.54 -5.77 1.29
N LEU A 84 -2.07 -4.81 0.55
CA LEU A 84 -2.99 -3.82 1.08
C LEU A 84 -4.27 -4.45 1.66
N ALA A 85 -4.86 -5.40 0.94
CA ALA A 85 -6.03 -6.13 1.43
C ALA A 85 -5.74 -6.90 2.73
N SER A 86 -4.54 -7.51 2.83
CA SER A 86 -4.11 -8.18 4.06
C SER A 86 -3.95 -7.20 5.22
N LEU A 87 -3.30 -6.06 5.00
CA LEU A 87 -3.10 -5.02 6.01
C LEU A 87 -4.43 -4.42 6.49
N MET A 88 -5.37 -4.14 5.57
CA MET A 88 -6.71 -3.66 5.92
C MET A 88 -7.50 -4.69 6.74
N SER A 89 -7.43 -5.98 6.37
CA SER A 89 -8.08 -7.06 7.13
C SER A 89 -7.49 -7.19 8.54
N GLN A 90 -6.18 -7.02 8.72
CA GLN A 90 -5.54 -7.00 10.05
C GLN A 90 -5.98 -5.81 10.90
N ARG A 91 -6.52 -4.76 10.28
CA ARG A 91 -7.12 -3.59 10.95
C ARG A 91 -8.64 -3.74 11.12
N ASN A 92 -9.15 -4.98 11.09
CA ASN A 92 -10.57 -5.33 11.27
C ASN A 92 -11.52 -4.74 10.22
N ALA A 93 -11.05 -4.45 9.01
CA ALA A 93 -11.90 -4.08 7.89
C ALA A 93 -12.53 -5.30 7.21
N THR A 94 -13.72 -5.12 6.63
CA THR A 94 -14.28 -6.06 5.65
C THR A 94 -13.76 -5.72 4.27
N VAL A 95 -12.95 -6.61 3.66
CA VAL A 95 -12.22 -6.29 2.44
C VAL A 95 -12.76 -7.04 1.23
N THR A 96 -13.07 -6.29 0.17
CA THR A 96 -13.40 -6.82 -1.16
C THR A 96 -12.25 -6.54 -2.13
N ILE A 97 -11.71 -7.58 -2.79
CA ILE A 97 -10.68 -7.42 -3.82
C ILE A 97 -11.32 -7.50 -5.20
N CYS A 98 -11.17 -6.45 -5.99
CA CYS A 98 -11.61 -6.36 -7.37
C CYS A 98 -10.43 -6.40 -8.36
N HIS A 99 -10.69 -6.82 -9.59
CA HIS A 99 -9.68 -6.95 -10.63
C HIS A 99 -10.32 -6.91 -12.02
N ARG A 100 -9.54 -6.88 -13.09
CA ARG A 100 -10.01 -6.78 -14.49
C ARG A 100 -11.06 -7.82 -14.94
N ARG A 101 -11.29 -8.88 -14.16
CA ARG A 101 -12.32 -9.89 -14.42
C ARG A 101 -13.49 -9.82 -13.44
N THR A 102 -13.51 -8.81 -12.57
CA THR A 102 -14.65 -8.59 -11.68
C THR A 102 -15.84 -8.16 -12.49
N VAL A 103 -16.94 -8.87 -12.29
CA VAL A 103 -18.24 -8.52 -12.92
C VAL A 103 -18.85 -7.38 -12.11
N ASP A 104 -19.32 -6.36 -12.81
CA ASP A 104 -19.95 -5.17 -12.22
C ASP A 104 -19.05 -4.51 -11.15
N LEU A 105 -17.91 -4.02 -11.59
CA LEU A 105 -16.99 -3.27 -10.73
C LEU A 105 -17.66 -2.09 -10.02
N PRO A 106 -18.50 -1.27 -10.70
CA PRO A 106 -19.18 -0.15 -10.05
C PRO A 106 -20.03 -0.54 -8.84
N SER A 107 -20.73 -1.69 -8.86
CA SER A 107 -21.51 -2.13 -7.70
C SER A 107 -20.65 -2.43 -6.47
N LYS A 108 -19.39 -2.82 -6.68
CA LYS A 108 -18.43 -3.13 -5.59
C LYS A 108 -17.81 -1.87 -5.03
N THR A 109 -17.47 -0.92 -5.90
CA THR A 109 -16.80 0.31 -5.47
C THR A 109 -17.78 1.28 -4.78
N ARG A 110 -19.05 1.33 -5.22
CA ARG A 110 -20.09 2.18 -4.58
C ARG A 110 -20.45 1.79 -3.15
N THR A 111 -20.08 0.60 -2.69
CA THR A 111 -20.35 0.16 -1.32
C THR A 111 -19.17 0.41 -0.37
N ALA A 112 -18.03 0.85 -0.90
CA ALA A 112 -16.83 1.05 -0.13
C ALA A 112 -16.88 2.34 0.71
N ASP A 113 -16.58 2.22 2.00
CA ASP A 113 -16.27 3.37 2.87
C ASP A 113 -14.84 3.88 2.59
N ILE A 114 -13.94 2.94 2.29
CA ILE A 114 -12.58 3.22 1.84
C ILE A 114 -12.34 2.50 0.52
N LEU A 115 -12.03 3.24 -0.53
CA LEU A 115 -11.73 2.73 -1.87
C LEU A 115 -10.24 2.88 -2.17
N CYS A 116 -9.55 1.76 -2.37
CA CYS A 116 -8.13 1.73 -2.69
C CYS A 116 -7.95 1.29 -4.15
N VAL A 117 -7.33 2.10 -4.97
CA VAL A 117 -7.20 1.86 -6.42
C VAL A 117 -5.75 1.66 -6.81
N ALA A 118 -5.43 0.49 -7.35
CA ALA A 118 -4.09 0.07 -7.77
C ALA A 118 -4.20 -0.85 -9.01
N ALA A 119 -4.90 -0.38 -10.04
CA ALA A 119 -5.24 -1.14 -11.24
C ALA A 119 -4.24 -0.92 -12.40
N GLY A 120 -3.49 0.18 -12.38
CA GLY A 120 -2.59 0.60 -13.44
C GLY A 120 -3.35 0.96 -14.73
N HIS A 121 -4.48 1.63 -14.58
CA HIS A 121 -5.32 2.09 -15.68
C HIS A 121 -5.82 3.51 -15.37
N ALA A 122 -5.33 4.47 -16.13
CA ALA A 122 -5.67 5.87 -15.96
C ALA A 122 -7.20 6.12 -15.95
N HIS A 123 -7.66 6.87 -14.95
CA HIS A 123 -9.05 7.30 -14.79
C HIS A 123 -10.09 6.17 -14.82
N LEU A 124 -9.70 4.97 -14.37
CA LEU A 124 -10.60 3.80 -14.29
C LEU A 124 -11.80 4.06 -13.38
N ILE A 125 -11.59 4.77 -12.27
CA ILE A 125 -12.63 5.07 -11.30
C ILE A 125 -13.16 6.47 -11.55
N ALA A 126 -14.42 6.55 -11.98
CA ALA A 126 -15.16 7.77 -12.20
C ALA A 126 -16.09 8.09 -11.01
N ARG A 127 -16.66 9.29 -11.02
CA ARG A 127 -17.55 9.82 -9.98
C ARG A 127 -18.69 8.86 -9.60
N ASP A 128 -19.35 8.30 -10.60
CA ASP A 128 -20.52 7.42 -10.41
C ASP A 128 -20.16 6.04 -9.84
N MET A 129 -18.87 5.74 -9.68
CA MET A 129 -18.34 4.51 -9.08
C MET A 129 -17.95 4.68 -7.62
N VAL A 130 -18.09 5.87 -7.04
CA VAL A 130 -17.65 6.20 -5.67
C VAL A 130 -18.86 6.48 -4.79
N LYS A 131 -18.87 5.89 -3.59
CA LYS A 131 -19.85 6.21 -2.55
C LYS A 131 -19.64 7.66 -2.09
N THR A 132 -20.70 8.45 -1.99
CA THR A 132 -20.62 9.80 -1.44
C THR A 132 -20.02 9.77 -0.03
N GLY A 133 -19.01 10.60 0.20
CA GLY A 133 -18.28 10.68 1.47
C GLY A 133 -17.22 9.59 1.67
N ALA A 134 -16.99 8.69 0.73
CA ALA A 134 -15.94 7.68 0.82
C ALA A 134 -14.54 8.29 0.84
N VAL A 135 -13.60 7.60 1.46
CA VAL A 135 -12.17 7.91 1.38
C VAL A 135 -11.56 7.15 0.22
N VAL A 136 -10.85 7.82 -0.68
CA VAL A 136 -10.27 7.23 -1.88
C VAL A 136 -8.75 7.34 -1.85
N LEU A 137 -8.05 6.22 -1.85
CA LEU A 137 -6.60 6.14 -1.97
C LEU A 137 -6.24 5.67 -3.39
N ASP A 138 -5.61 6.54 -4.15
CA ASP A 138 -5.11 6.25 -5.49
C ASP A 138 -3.62 5.90 -5.44
N PHE A 139 -3.29 4.68 -5.83
CA PHE A 139 -1.92 4.16 -5.96
C PHE A 139 -1.51 4.02 -7.43
N GLY A 140 -2.37 4.43 -8.36
CA GLY A 140 -2.10 4.38 -9.78
C GLY A 140 -0.99 5.36 -10.17
N VAL A 141 -0.11 4.93 -11.06
CA VAL A 141 0.88 5.78 -11.71
C VAL A 141 0.88 5.45 -13.19
N ASN A 142 0.26 6.31 -13.97
CA ASN A 142 0.14 6.13 -15.42
C ASN A 142 0.85 7.29 -16.12
N ALA A 143 1.73 6.96 -17.06
CA ALA A 143 2.37 7.97 -17.90
C ALA A 143 1.36 8.55 -18.90
N VAL A 144 1.27 9.87 -18.95
CA VAL A 144 0.43 10.62 -19.89
C VAL A 144 1.26 11.73 -20.53
N GLU A 145 0.73 12.35 -21.58
CA GLU A 145 1.38 13.52 -22.17
C GLU A 145 1.49 14.63 -21.11
N GLY A 146 2.71 15.07 -20.83
CA GLY A 146 2.99 16.11 -19.84
C GLY A 146 3.23 15.64 -18.40
N GLY A 147 3.18 14.31 -18.09
CA GLY A 147 3.48 13.85 -16.73
C GLY A 147 2.91 12.49 -16.34
N ILE A 148 2.35 12.43 -15.16
CA ILE A 148 1.72 11.23 -14.62
C ILE A 148 0.31 11.53 -14.12
N THR A 149 -0.58 10.53 -14.18
CA THR A 149 -1.91 10.58 -13.58
C THR A 149 -2.21 9.28 -12.82
N GLY A 150 -3.22 9.32 -11.97
CA GLY A 150 -3.69 8.18 -11.20
C GLY A 150 -4.67 7.28 -11.95
N ASP A 151 -5.16 6.27 -11.24
CA ASP A 151 -6.24 5.38 -11.69
C ASP A 151 -7.63 5.99 -11.44
N VAL A 152 -7.71 7.09 -10.68
CA VAL A 152 -8.95 7.79 -10.32
C VAL A 152 -9.09 9.06 -11.16
N ALA A 153 -10.28 9.34 -11.68
CA ALA A 153 -10.64 10.62 -12.28
C ALA A 153 -10.76 11.68 -11.17
N PHE A 154 -9.62 12.25 -10.76
CA PHE A 154 -9.47 13.02 -9.53
C PHE A 154 -10.48 14.16 -9.40
N ASP A 155 -10.62 14.99 -10.44
CA ASP A 155 -11.48 16.17 -10.41
C ASP A 155 -12.96 15.78 -10.16
N GLU A 156 -13.45 14.78 -10.88
CA GLU A 156 -14.84 14.29 -10.76
C GLU A 156 -15.08 13.61 -9.41
N VAL A 157 -14.12 12.80 -8.95
CA VAL A 157 -14.23 12.03 -7.70
C VAL A 157 -14.13 12.95 -6.49
N SER A 158 -13.34 14.01 -6.55
CA SER A 158 -13.19 15.00 -5.47
C SER A 158 -14.50 15.71 -5.14
N GLU A 159 -15.46 15.78 -6.09
CA GLU A 159 -16.77 16.37 -5.83
C GLU A 159 -17.68 15.52 -4.93
N VAL A 160 -17.42 14.20 -4.83
CA VAL A 160 -18.30 13.28 -4.09
C VAL A 160 -17.58 12.54 -2.95
N ALA A 161 -16.27 12.37 -3.03
CA ALA A 161 -15.46 11.73 -1.98
C ALA A 161 -15.37 12.62 -0.74
N GLY A 162 -15.28 11.99 0.45
CA GLY A 162 -14.94 12.70 1.68
C GLY A 162 -13.47 13.10 1.74
N ALA A 163 -12.60 12.28 1.11
CA ALA A 163 -11.19 12.57 0.89
C ALA A 163 -10.69 11.75 -0.30
N VAL A 164 -9.75 12.30 -1.07
CA VAL A 164 -9.10 11.60 -2.18
C VAL A 164 -7.64 12.01 -2.29
N THR A 165 -6.75 11.04 -2.50
CA THR A 165 -5.33 11.33 -2.72
C THR A 165 -5.07 11.75 -4.16
N PRO A 166 -4.37 12.87 -4.41
CA PRO A 166 -3.99 13.27 -5.77
C PRO A 166 -2.84 12.41 -6.30
N VAL A 167 -2.69 12.36 -7.63
CA VAL A 167 -1.52 11.82 -8.32
C VAL A 167 -1.05 12.83 -9.37
N PRO A 168 0.16 13.40 -9.20
CA PRO A 168 1.17 13.19 -8.16
C PRO A 168 0.83 13.88 -6.81
N GLY A 169 1.60 13.54 -5.76
CA GLY A 169 1.58 14.25 -4.47
C GLY A 169 0.80 13.56 -3.34
N GLY A 170 0.07 12.47 -3.63
CA GLY A 170 -0.67 11.69 -2.63
C GLY A 170 0.16 10.60 -1.96
N THR A 171 -0.05 9.35 -2.36
CA THR A 171 0.59 8.16 -1.75
C THR A 171 2.09 8.06 -2.01
N GLY A 172 2.60 8.63 -3.13
CA GLY A 172 3.99 8.51 -3.56
C GLY A 172 5.03 8.99 -2.53
N PRO A 173 4.95 10.23 -2.03
CA PRO A 173 5.88 10.75 -1.01
C PRO A 173 5.92 9.90 0.26
N VAL A 174 4.78 9.40 0.73
CA VAL A 174 4.69 8.54 1.92
C VAL A 174 5.33 7.17 1.64
N THR A 175 5.12 6.62 0.45
CA THR A 175 5.79 5.38 0.00
C THR A 175 7.32 5.51 0.11
N ALA A 176 7.89 6.64 -0.32
CA ALA A 176 9.32 6.88 -0.23
C ALA A 176 9.83 6.91 1.23
N LEU A 177 9.07 7.53 2.14
CA LEU A 177 9.41 7.55 3.58
C LEU A 177 9.33 6.16 4.21
N VAL A 178 8.31 5.38 3.88
CA VAL A 178 8.18 3.98 4.34
C VAL A 178 9.35 3.14 3.82
N LEU A 179 9.75 3.32 2.57
CA LEU A 179 10.89 2.62 1.99
C LEU A 179 12.21 2.98 2.71
N ALA A 180 12.42 4.25 3.02
CA ALA A 180 13.59 4.69 3.81
C ALA A 180 13.60 4.03 5.20
N ARG A 181 12.44 4.01 5.90
CA ARG A 181 12.30 3.31 7.18
C ARG A 181 12.56 1.81 7.06
N ASN A 182 12.03 1.15 6.03
CA ASN A 182 12.28 -0.27 5.78
C ASN A 182 13.76 -0.55 5.54
N THR A 183 14.50 0.37 4.88
CA THR A 183 15.93 0.23 4.67
C THR A 183 16.70 0.23 6.00
N ILE A 184 16.34 1.09 6.93
CA ILE A 184 16.91 1.12 8.29
C ILE A 184 16.54 -0.18 9.03
N ALA A 185 15.26 -0.60 8.96
CA ALA A 185 14.79 -1.84 9.59
C ALA A 185 15.50 -3.09 9.04
N ALA A 186 15.78 -3.14 7.74
CA ALA A 186 16.58 -4.20 7.13
C ALA A 186 18.02 -4.24 7.67
N GLY A 187 18.58 -3.08 8.00
CA GLY A 187 19.87 -2.98 8.67
C GLY A 187 19.85 -3.68 10.04
N PHE A 188 18.87 -3.38 10.87
CA PHE A 188 18.70 -4.03 12.18
C PHE A 188 18.44 -5.53 12.03
N ALA A 189 17.55 -5.93 11.13
CA ALA A 189 17.26 -7.34 10.85
C ALA A 189 18.52 -8.11 10.39
N SER A 190 19.33 -7.50 9.52
CA SER A 190 20.57 -8.12 9.02
C SER A 190 21.63 -8.26 10.12
N LEU A 191 21.76 -7.27 11.02
CA LEU A 191 22.69 -7.34 12.17
C LEU A 191 22.24 -8.40 13.18
N ALA A 192 20.95 -8.50 13.45
CA ALA A 192 20.39 -9.49 14.38
C ALA A 192 20.25 -10.88 13.77
N GLY A 193 20.36 -11.02 12.44
CA GLY A 193 20.09 -12.28 11.74
C GLY A 193 18.61 -12.72 11.80
N SER A 194 17.68 -11.82 12.13
CA SER A 194 16.26 -12.12 12.33
C SER A 194 15.33 -10.99 11.90
N LEU A 195 14.21 -11.35 11.26
CA LEU A 195 13.13 -10.40 10.95
C LEU A 195 12.40 -9.90 12.21
N ASP A 196 12.53 -10.56 13.35
CA ASP A 196 11.87 -10.12 14.58
C ASP A 196 12.44 -8.78 15.07
N ALA A 197 13.69 -8.48 14.72
CA ALA A 197 14.33 -7.18 15.00
C ALA A 197 13.68 -5.99 14.24
N VAL A 198 12.89 -6.23 13.21
CA VAL A 198 12.11 -5.18 12.51
C VAL A 198 11.14 -4.50 13.47
N SER A 199 10.57 -5.23 14.42
CA SER A 199 9.64 -4.68 15.42
C SER A 199 10.33 -3.78 16.44
N GLU A 200 11.62 -3.95 16.68
CA GLU A 200 12.38 -3.14 17.64
C GLU A 200 12.56 -1.70 17.15
N LEU A 201 12.79 -1.51 15.85
CA LEU A 201 12.86 -0.17 15.26
C LEU A 201 11.55 0.60 15.49
N GLY A 202 10.39 -0.04 15.34
CA GLY A 202 9.10 0.57 15.62
C GLY A 202 8.99 1.08 17.06
N ARG A 203 9.49 0.32 18.04
CA ARG A 203 9.53 0.73 19.45
C ARG A 203 10.49 1.89 19.69
N ILE A 204 11.67 1.85 19.08
CA ILE A 204 12.68 2.91 19.20
C ILE A 204 12.15 4.22 18.62
N VAL A 205 11.58 4.18 17.41
CA VAL A 205 10.99 5.36 16.75
C VAL A 205 9.82 5.91 17.55
N ALA A 206 8.92 5.06 18.04
CA ALA A 206 7.81 5.48 18.88
C ALA A 206 8.26 6.10 20.22
N HIS A 207 9.44 5.71 20.73
CA HIS A 207 10.03 6.27 21.96
C HIS A 207 10.75 7.61 21.73
N LEU A 208 11.29 7.83 20.52
CA LEU A 208 12.00 9.03 20.13
C LEU A 208 11.10 10.12 19.56
N MET A 209 9.90 9.76 19.09
CA MET A 209 8.91 10.74 18.65
C MET A 209 8.18 11.31 19.88
N PRO A 210 8.25 12.61 20.16
CA PRO A 210 7.44 13.20 21.21
C PRO A 210 5.96 12.99 20.89
N ARG A 211 5.19 12.55 21.88
CA ARG A 211 3.72 12.53 21.84
C ARG A 211 3.20 13.97 21.92
N THR A 212 3.49 14.76 20.91
CA THR A 212 2.99 16.13 20.83
C THR A 212 2.45 16.36 19.45
N LEU A 213 1.14 16.41 19.42
CA LEU A 213 0.34 17.38 18.67
C LEU A 213 -1.14 16.98 18.76
N HIS A 214 -1.65 16.88 20.00
CA HIS A 214 -3.07 17.02 20.29
C HIS A 214 -3.17 17.75 21.64
N ASP A 215 -3.02 19.06 21.60
CA ASP A 215 -3.67 20.04 22.47
C ASP A 215 -4.21 21.17 21.57
#